data_7711bb7544718e6ff63ab3b631440cea
#
_entry.id   7711bb7544718e6ff63ab3b631440cea
#
_cell.length_a   1.000
_cell.length_b   1.000
_cell.length_c   1.000
_cell.angle_alpha   90.00
_cell.angle_beta   90.00
_cell.angle_gamma   90.00
#
_symmetry.space_group_name_H-M   'P 1'
#
loop_
_entity.id
_entity.type
_entity.pdbx_description
1 polymer ?
#
loop_
_entity_poly.entity_id
_entity_poly.type
_entity_poly.pdbx_seq_one_letter_code
_entity_poly.pdbx_strand_id
1 'polypeptide(L)'
;MNYCKHCMIPTKETACPLCGEEHLWPVLPEDPCFAAELEGPWSDMYADLLERRQIPCLRKQVWGMDWTAILGNRLAKMSFYVPYERLSDAQELAKALFARNGTETEE
;
A
#
# COMPACT_ATOMS: atom_id res chain seq x y z
N MET A 1 -6.71 13.84 -11.92
CA MET A 1 -6.59 13.07 -10.67
C MET A 1 -5.73 13.86 -9.70
N ASN A 2 -6.22 14.06 -8.51
CA ASN A 2 -5.49 14.78 -7.49
C ASN A 2 -4.71 13.83 -6.59
N TYR A 3 -3.75 14.37 -5.88
CA TYR A 3 -2.86 13.56 -5.04
C TYR A 3 -2.66 14.24 -3.70
N CYS A 4 -2.89 13.50 -2.63
CA CYS A 4 -2.65 13.98 -1.28
C CYS A 4 -1.26 13.54 -0.84
N LYS A 5 -0.35 14.50 -0.68
CA LYS A 5 1.01 14.17 -0.28
C LYS A 5 1.10 13.70 1.16
N HIS A 6 0.13 14.08 1.95
CA HIS A 6 0.11 13.67 3.35
C HIS A 6 -0.23 12.19 3.49
N CYS A 7 -1.26 11.74 2.79
CA CYS A 7 -1.70 10.35 2.86
C CYS A 7 -1.12 9.49 1.75
N MET A 8 -0.51 10.12 0.76
CA MET A 8 0.08 9.42 -0.39
C MET A 8 -0.94 8.58 -1.12
N ILE A 9 -2.08 9.20 -1.43
CA ILE A 9 -3.13 8.52 -2.19
C ILE A 9 -3.60 9.44 -3.31
N PRO A 10 -3.96 8.85 -4.47
CA PRO A 10 -4.64 9.61 -5.51
C PRO A 10 -6.13 9.64 -5.22
N THR A 11 -6.78 10.73 -5.61
CA THR A 11 -8.21 10.85 -5.38
C THR A 11 -8.82 11.71 -6.46
N LYS A 12 -10.08 11.44 -6.76
CA LYS A 12 -10.83 12.29 -7.68
C LYS A 12 -11.54 13.43 -6.97
N GLU A 13 -11.51 13.42 -5.64
CA GLU A 13 -12.18 14.42 -4.85
C GLU A 13 -11.38 15.70 -4.83
N THR A 14 -12.01 16.78 -4.40
CA THR A 14 -11.32 18.04 -4.22
C THR A 14 -10.63 18.13 -2.87
N ALA A 15 -10.96 17.21 -1.98
CA ALA A 15 -10.31 17.10 -0.68
C ALA A 15 -10.01 15.65 -0.41
N CYS A 16 -8.96 15.41 0.38
CA CYS A 16 -8.57 14.05 0.70
C CYS A 16 -9.64 13.38 1.56
N PRO A 17 -10.16 12.21 1.14
CA PRO A 17 -11.19 11.55 1.93
C PRO A 17 -10.69 10.97 3.25
N LEU A 18 -9.37 10.86 3.42
CA LEU A 18 -8.83 10.30 4.65
C LEU A 18 -8.46 11.36 5.68
N CYS A 19 -7.81 12.44 5.25
CA CYS A 19 -7.35 13.45 6.19
C CYS A 19 -8.04 14.79 6.02
N GLY A 20 -8.83 14.96 4.97
CA GLY A 20 -9.56 16.19 4.76
C GLY A 20 -8.75 17.32 4.14
N GLU A 21 -7.51 17.05 3.76
CA GLU A 21 -6.67 18.09 3.19
C GLU A 21 -7.27 18.61 1.89
N GLU A 22 -7.41 19.93 1.78
CA GLU A 22 -8.01 20.54 0.61
C GLU A 22 -6.97 20.99 -0.39
N HIS A 23 -5.70 21.08 0.01
CA HIS A 23 -4.63 21.46 -0.89
C HIS A 23 -4.04 20.20 -1.52
N LEU A 24 -4.66 19.77 -2.59
CA LEU A 24 -4.21 18.60 -3.31
C LEU A 24 -3.39 19.02 -4.52
N TRP A 25 -2.54 18.11 -4.96
CA TRP A 25 -1.64 18.38 -6.07
C TRP A 25 -2.01 17.50 -7.24
N PRO A 26 -1.72 17.95 -8.48
CA PRO A 26 -1.88 17.02 -9.60
C PRO A 26 -0.97 15.80 -9.39
N VAL A 27 -1.51 14.61 -9.61
CA VAL A 27 -0.71 13.41 -9.42
C VAL A 27 0.28 13.26 -10.57
N LEU A 28 1.50 12.88 -10.22
CA LEU A 28 2.55 12.61 -11.20
C LEU A 28 2.77 11.10 -11.28
N PRO A 29 3.26 10.61 -12.44
CA PRO A 29 3.44 9.17 -12.60
C PRO A 29 4.37 8.54 -11.55
N GLU A 30 5.33 9.30 -11.07
CA GLU A 30 6.30 8.78 -10.09
C GLU A 30 5.89 9.01 -8.65
N ASP A 31 4.76 9.66 -8.40
CA ASP A 31 4.33 9.90 -7.03
C ASP A 31 4.05 8.58 -6.32
N PRO A 32 4.61 8.40 -5.12
CA PRO A 32 4.35 7.16 -4.38
C PRO A 32 2.91 7.12 -3.90
N CYS A 33 2.23 6.02 -4.21
CA CYS A 33 0.83 5.85 -3.84
C CYS A 33 0.67 4.58 -3.03
N PHE A 34 -0.18 4.66 -2.02
CA PHE A 34 -0.45 3.51 -1.17
C PHE A 34 -1.03 2.37 -2.02
N ALA A 35 -0.42 1.21 -1.92
CA ALA A 35 -0.86 0.05 -2.69
C ALA A 35 -1.49 -1.01 -1.80
N ALA A 36 -0.86 -1.34 -0.67
CA ALA A 36 -1.37 -2.39 0.17
C ALA A 36 -0.71 -2.32 1.54
N GLU A 37 -1.40 -2.87 2.53
CA GLU A 37 -0.85 -3.01 3.87
C GLU A 37 -0.95 -4.48 4.24
N LEU A 38 0.19 -5.09 4.54
CA LEU A 38 0.27 -6.52 4.76
C LEU A 38 1.13 -6.80 5.98
N GLU A 39 0.90 -7.94 6.59
CA GLU A 39 1.66 -8.30 7.77
C GLU A 39 2.27 -9.68 7.60
N GLY A 40 3.32 -9.94 8.38
CA GLY A 40 3.95 -11.24 8.45
C GLY A 40 4.51 -11.70 7.13
N PRO A 41 4.33 -12.97 6.80
CA PRO A 41 4.89 -13.53 5.58
C PRO A 41 4.27 -12.95 4.32
N TRP A 42 3.06 -12.40 4.42
CA TRP A 42 2.40 -11.83 3.26
C TRP A 42 3.14 -10.61 2.72
N SER A 43 3.72 -9.82 3.63
CA SER A 43 4.47 -8.65 3.19
C SER A 43 5.71 -9.05 2.40
N ASP A 44 6.40 -10.09 2.86
CA ASP A 44 7.58 -10.56 2.13
C ASP A 44 7.22 -11.13 0.77
N MET A 45 6.11 -11.85 0.69
CA MET A 45 5.65 -12.41 -0.56
C MET A 45 5.28 -11.31 -1.55
N TYR A 46 4.60 -10.28 -1.06
CA TYR A 46 4.20 -9.18 -1.92
C TYR A 46 5.42 -8.42 -2.42
N ALA A 47 6.39 -8.18 -1.54
CA ALA A 47 7.60 -7.48 -1.94
C ALA A 47 8.32 -8.26 -3.04
N ASP A 48 8.37 -9.59 -2.92
CA ASP A 48 9.00 -10.42 -3.92
C ASP A 48 8.26 -10.32 -5.26
N LEU A 49 6.93 -10.31 -5.21
CA LEU A 49 6.14 -10.20 -6.43
C LEU A 49 6.39 -8.87 -7.12
N LEU A 50 6.46 -7.79 -6.34
CA LEU A 50 6.74 -6.47 -6.92
C LEU A 50 8.11 -6.44 -7.56
N GLU A 51 9.09 -7.04 -6.91
CA GLU A 51 10.44 -7.07 -7.44
C GLU A 51 10.49 -7.85 -8.75
N ARG A 52 9.81 -8.97 -8.81
CA ARG A 52 9.78 -9.79 -10.02
C ARG A 52 9.13 -9.07 -11.19
N ARG A 53 8.17 -8.18 -10.90
CA ARG A 53 7.53 -7.39 -11.93
C ARG A 53 8.24 -6.08 -12.16
N GLN A 54 9.39 -5.88 -11.49
CA GLN A 54 10.20 -4.67 -11.64
C GLN A 54 9.40 -3.42 -11.29
N ILE A 55 8.57 -3.54 -10.27
CA ILE A 55 7.81 -2.41 -9.75
C ILE A 55 8.56 -1.90 -8.52
N PRO A 56 9.11 -0.68 -8.59
CA PRO A 56 9.77 -0.13 -7.40
C PRO A 56 8.74 0.15 -6.31
N CYS A 57 9.13 -0.07 -5.08
CA CYS A 57 8.21 0.18 -3.98
C CYS A 57 8.95 0.73 -2.78
N LEU A 58 8.22 1.53 -2.02
CA LEU A 58 8.65 1.97 -0.71
C LEU A 58 7.87 1.17 0.31
N ARG A 59 8.57 0.72 1.33
CA ARG A 59 7.92 0.00 2.42
C ARG A 59 8.06 0.79 3.68
N LYS A 60 6.95 0.99 4.37
CA LYS A 60 6.95 1.66 5.65
C LYS A 60 6.39 0.71 6.70
N GLN A 61 7.14 0.51 7.75
CA GLN A 61 6.65 -0.32 8.84
C GLN A 61 5.67 0.49 9.65
N VAL A 62 4.50 -0.08 9.85
CA VAL A 62 3.47 0.58 10.64
C VAL A 62 3.65 0.16 12.09
N TRP A 63 4.12 1.09 12.91
CA TRP A 63 4.26 0.84 14.33
C TRP A 63 2.92 1.08 14.96
N GLY A 64 2.29 0.01 15.37
CA GLY A 64 1.03 0.16 16.06
C GLY A 64 1.25 0.60 17.48
N MET A 65 0.50 0.01 18.37
CA MET A 65 0.67 0.29 19.78
C MET A 65 1.92 -0.38 20.29
N ASP A 66 2.26 -0.09 21.53
CA ASP A 66 3.41 -0.72 22.18
C ASP A 66 3.30 -2.23 22.16
N TRP A 67 2.10 -2.73 22.02
CA TRP A 67 1.88 -4.16 21.96
C TRP A 67 2.65 -4.82 20.83
N THR A 68 2.75 -4.13 19.70
CA THR A 68 3.48 -4.69 18.57
C THR A 68 4.94 -4.95 18.93
N ALA A 69 5.52 -4.03 19.65
CA ALA A 69 6.91 -4.19 20.07
C ALA A 69 7.07 -5.34 21.06
N ILE A 70 6.09 -5.51 21.93
CA ILE A 70 6.16 -6.56 22.93
C ILE A 70 5.95 -7.93 22.29
N LEU A 71 5.01 -8.03 21.37
CA LEU A 71 4.67 -9.31 20.77
C LEU A 71 5.56 -9.70 19.62
N GLY A 72 6.41 -8.80 19.17
CA GLY A 72 7.37 -9.12 18.15
C GLY A 72 6.92 -8.70 16.76
N ASN A 73 7.83 -8.92 15.81
CA ASN A 73 7.65 -8.43 14.46
C ASN A 73 6.55 -9.13 13.68
N ARG A 74 6.13 -10.28 14.12
CA ARG A 74 5.13 -11.01 13.33
C ARG A 74 3.79 -10.32 13.32
N LEU A 75 3.56 -9.37 14.23
CA LEU A 75 2.35 -8.58 14.24
C LEU A 75 2.54 -7.23 13.59
N ALA A 76 3.75 -6.91 13.18
CA ALA A 76 4.03 -5.64 12.52
C ALA A 76 3.47 -5.67 11.11
N LYS A 77 2.92 -4.55 10.70
CA LYS A 77 2.37 -4.40 9.36
C LYS A 77 3.30 -3.56 8.50
N MET A 78 3.32 -3.85 7.23
CA MET A 78 4.09 -3.09 6.26
C MET A 78 3.15 -2.45 5.27
N SER A 79 3.31 -1.15 5.08
CA SER A 79 2.57 -0.42 4.06
C SER A 79 3.46 -0.29 2.84
N PHE A 80 2.90 -0.59 1.68
CA PHE A 80 3.63 -0.57 0.43
C PHE A 80 3.16 0.60 -0.41
N TYR A 81 4.11 1.35 -0.97
CA TYR A 81 3.83 2.49 -1.83
C TYR A 81 4.56 2.29 -3.15
N VAL A 82 3.86 2.47 -4.25
CA VAL A 82 4.44 2.30 -5.58
C VAL A 82 4.15 3.54 -6.40
N PRO A 83 4.92 3.78 -7.49
CA PRO A 83 4.63 4.93 -8.34
C PRO A 83 3.22 4.85 -8.89
N TYR A 84 2.60 6.00 -9.05
CA TYR A 84 1.22 6.05 -9.52
C TYR A 84 1.03 5.29 -10.82
N GLU A 85 2.00 5.38 -11.74
CA GLU A 85 1.89 4.71 -13.03
C GLU A 85 1.88 3.19 -12.90
N ARG A 86 2.35 2.66 -11.77
CA ARG A 86 2.36 1.21 -11.54
C ARG A 86 1.36 0.79 -10.48
N LEU A 87 0.53 1.72 -10.03
CA LEU A 87 -0.39 1.42 -8.93
C LEU A 87 -1.39 0.34 -9.30
N SER A 88 -1.93 0.40 -10.51
CA SER A 88 -2.90 -0.59 -10.96
C SER A 88 -2.30 -1.98 -10.95
N ASP A 89 -1.08 -2.11 -11.47
CA ASP A 89 -0.39 -3.41 -11.50
C ASP A 89 -0.16 -3.93 -10.08
N ALA A 90 0.29 -3.05 -9.18
CA ALA A 90 0.55 -3.45 -7.81
C ALA A 90 -0.71 -3.90 -7.11
N GLN A 91 -1.82 -3.22 -7.36
CA GLN A 91 -3.09 -3.59 -6.75
C GLN A 91 -3.58 -4.93 -7.26
N GLU A 92 -3.36 -5.22 -8.54
CA GLU A 92 -3.74 -6.52 -9.09
C GLU A 92 -2.91 -7.64 -8.47
N LEU A 93 -1.63 -7.37 -8.23
CA LEU A 93 -0.80 -8.38 -7.58
C LEU A 93 -1.26 -8.66 -6.16
N ALA A 94 -1.69 -7.62 -5.45
CA ALA A 94 -2.22 -7.81 -4.11
C ALA A 94 -3.49 -8.65 -4.12
N LYS A 95 -4.37 -8.39 -5.09
CA LYS A 95 -5.59 -9.18 -5.21
C LYS A 95 -5.28 -10.63 -5.53
N ALA A 96 -4.31 -10.87 -6.39
CA ALA A 96 -3.94 -12.23 -6.74
C ALA A 96 -3.35 -12.96 -5.54
N LEU A 97 -2.58 -12.25 -4.73
CA LEU A 97 -2.00 -12.85 -3.54
C LEU A 97 -3.07 -13.28 -2.56
N PHE A 98 -4.04 -12.40 -2.31
CA PHE A 98 -5.13 -12.73 -1.41
C PHE A 98 -5.99 -13.85 -1.96
N ALA A 99 -6.24 -13.86 -3.26
CA ALA A 99 -7.05 -14.90 -3.87
C ALA A 99 -6.39 -16.27 -3.77
N ARG A 100 -5.06 -16.30 -3.87
CA ARG A 100 -4.35 -17.57 -3.79
C ARG A 100 -4.37 -18.16 -2.38
N ASN A 101 -4.32 -17.30 -1.41
CA ASN A 101 -4.08 -17.74 -0.05
C ASN A 101 -5.30 -17.62 0.82
N GLY A 102 -6.26 -16.94 0.33
CA GLY A 102 -7.37 -16.76 1.16
C GLY A 102 -8.47 -17.55 0.79
N THR A 103 -8.72 -17.86 0.70
CA THR A 103 -9.69 -18.18 0.64
C THR A 103 -10.93 -17.59 0.76
N GLU A 104 -11.03 -17.19 0.82
CA GLU A 104 -11.78 -16.78 1.07
C GLU A 104 -12.57 -16.28 0.75
N THR A 105 -12.75 -16.22 0.39
CA THR A 105 -13.30 -15.69 0.14
C THR A 105 -14.01 -15.32 -0.36
N GLU A 106 -14.25 -15.28 -0.85
CA GLU A 106 -14.82 -14.94 -1.32
C GLU A 106 -15.44 -14.78 -1.66
N GLU A 107 -15.65 -14.78 -1.98
CA GLU A 107 -16.19 -14.54 -2.43
C GLU A 107 -16.62 -14.40 -2.66
#